data_caf20cf8234b5c3d72a0b3581bc27518
#
_entry.id   caf20cf8234b5c3d72a0b3581bc27518
#
_cell.length_a   1.000
_cell.length_b   1.000
_cell.length_c   1.000
_cell.angle_alpha   90.00
_cell.angle_beta   90.00
_cell.angle_gamma   90.00
#
_symmetry.space_group_name_H-M   'P 1'
#
loop_
_entity.id
_entity.type
_entity.pdbx_description
1 polymer ?
#
loop_
_entity_poly.entity_id
_entity_poly.type
_entity_poly.pdbx_seq_one_letter_code
_entity_poly.pdbx_strand_id
1 'polypeptide(L)'
;MTIATFAALIAFLFPLAYSPGPGNTFFAAIGASRGPRAAIPALAGYHAATFVVTAAIGLGLGATVLMHPAFVVVLSAAGSLYVLWLAFTFIRSARSRARSASQVAAQSATTSAESAESPAPALPPAPAQKIGFWSGALVLLLNPKAYYIIVVMFAQFLRPESGSGLAAVLLITAIFTLNNLIAFLIWTAGGRMLTALFRGERAQQFIDYLFAATLIGVAIWMALPLFGLG
;
A
#
# COMPACT_ATOMS: atom_id res chain seq x y z
N MET A 1 28.67 -9.39 6.51
CA MET A 1 28.30 -7.95 6.54
C MET A 1 28.84 -7.35 7.84
N THR A 2 29.51 -6.19 7.79
CA THR A 2 30.00 -5.49 8.98
C THR A 2 28.88 -4.67 9.62
N ILE A 3 29.04 -4.26 10.90
CA ILE A 3 28.08 -3.36 11.59
C ILE A 3 27.95 -2.04 10.82
N ALA A 4 29.05 -1.49 10.30
CA ALA A 4 29.03 -0.27 9.51
C ALA A 4 28.21 -0.41 8.22
N THR A 5 28.37 -1.53 7.51
CA THR A 5 27.56 -1.83 6.30
C THR A 5 26.08 -2.00 6.64
N PHE A 6 25.75 -2.65 7.77
CA PHE A 6 24.37 -2.78 8.24
C PHE A 6 23.76 -1.42 8.56
N ALA A 7 24.46 -0.58 9.32
CA ALA A 7 23.99 0.77 9.64
C ALA A 7 23.78 1.63 8.38
N ALA A 8 24.72 1.56 7.41
CA ALA A 8 24.58 2.26 6.14
C ALA A 8 23.39 1.76 5.32
N LEU A 9 23.13 0.45 5.31
CA LEU A 9 21.95 -0.13 4.64
C LEU A 9 20.65 0.38 5.27
N ILE A 10 20.55 0.37 6.61
CA ILE A 10 19.36 0.91 7.30
C ILE A 10 19.21 2.40 7.03
N ALA A 11 20.28 3.19 7.10
CA ALA A 11 20.24 4.62 6.80
C ALA A 11 19.79 4.91 5.35
N PHE A 12 20.20 4.08 4.40
CA PHE A 12 19.72 4.15 3.01
C PHE A 12 18.25 3.78 2.88
N LEU A 13 17.81 2.71 3.53
CA LEU A 13 16.44 2.19 3.43
C LEU A 13 15.42 3.05 4.19
N PHE A 14 15.83 3.71 5.28
CA PHE A 14 14.92 4.46 6.14
C PHE A 14 14.11 5.50 5.37
N PRO A 15 14.69 6.50 4.69
CA PRO A 15 13.91 7.50 3.97
C PRO A 15 13.05 6.89 2.85
N LEU A 16 13.50 5.80 2.24
CA LEU A 16 12.81 5.15 1.12
C LEU A 16 11.58 4.34 1.57
N ALA A 17 11.69 3.62 2.69
CA ALA A 17 10.62 2.82 3.24
C ALA A 17 9.54 3.67 3.94
N TYR A 18 9.94 4.76 4.57
CA TYR A 18 9.02 5.61 5.35
C TYR A 18 8.44 6.78 4.55
N SER A 19 8.98 7.10 3.36
CA SER A 19 8.39 8.12 2.49
C SER A 19 7.05 7.66 1.88
N PRO A 20 6.11 8.58 1.67
CA PRO A 20 4.84 8.27 1.03
C PRO A 20 5.04 7.56 -0.32
N GLY A 21 4.22 6.54 -0.55
CA GLY A 21 4.24 5.77 -1.79
C GLY A 21 3.01 4.87 -1.88
N PRO A 22 2.84 4.11 -3.01
CA PRO A 22 1.64 3.30 -3.22
C PRO A 22 1.35 2.34 -2.07
N GLY A 23 2.38 1.61 -1.61
CA GLY A 23 2.26 0.66 -0.49
C GLY A 23 1.92 1.35 0.83
N ASN A 24 2.69 2.37 1.20
CA ASN A 24 2.50 3.12 2.45
C ASN A 24 1.10 3.70 2.55
N THR A 25 0.63 4.37 1.48
CA THR A 25 -0.71 4.97 1.43
C THR A 25 -1.81 3.90 1.46
N PHE A 26 -1.62 2.78 0.74
CA PHE A 26 -2.56 1.66 0.75
C PHE A 26 -2.72 1.08 2.16
N PHE A 27 -1.63 0.80 2.87
CA PHE A 27 -1.69 0.23 4.22
C PHE A 27 -2.20 1.24 5.26
N ALA A 28 -1.85 2.53 5.14
CA ALA A 28 -2.44 3.57 5.96
C ALA A 28 -3.96 3.67 5.76
N ALA A 29 -4.43 3.60 4.52
CA ALA A 29 -5.85 3.65 4.19
C ALA A 29 -6.60 2.42 4.74
N ILE A 30 -6.02 1.21 4.70
CA ILE A 30 -6.61 0.03 5.34
C ILE A 30 -6.67 0.23 6.86
N GLY A 31 -5.58 0.69 7.47
CA GLY A 31 -5.51 0.97 8.91
C GLY A 31 -6.58 1.95 9.36
N ALA A 32 -6.79 3.01 8.58
CA ALA A 32 -7.82 4.02 8.82
C ALA A 32 -9.24 3.47 8.66
N SER A 33 -9.52 2.78 7.55
CA SER A 33 -10.87 2.39 7.18
C SER A 33 -11.37 1.11 7.82
N ARG A 34 -10.47 0.15 8.12
CA ARG A 34 -10.83 -1.21 8.58
C ARG A 34 -10.05 -1.66 9.82
N GLY A 35 -9.07 -0.87 10.26
CA GLY A 35 -8.19 -1.19 11.38
C GLY A 35 -7.02 -2.12 11.02
N PRO A 36 -6.00 -2.20 11.91
CA PRO A 36 -4.75 -2.90 11.62
C PRO A 36 -4.90 -4.41 11.36
N ARG A 37 -5.84 -5.06 12.03
CA ARG A 37 -6.08 -6.51 11.86
C ARG A 37 -6.51 -6.87 10.44
N ALA A 38 -7.28 -6.00 9.78
CA ALA A 38 -7.71 -6.19 8.40
C ALA A 38 -6.56 -6.08 7.38
N ALA A 39 -5.44 -5.45 7.76
CA ALA A 39 -4.27 -5.33 6.91
C ALA A 39 -3.39 -6.60 6.90
N ILE A 40 -3.52 -7.49 7.89
CA ILE A 40 -2.61 -8.65 8.07
C ILE A 40 -2.49 -9.51 6.81
N PRO A 41 -3.58 -9.94 6.14
CA PRO A 41 -3.45 -10.76 4.93
C PRO A 41 -2.72 -10.03 3.79
N ALA A 42 -3.00 -8.75 3.61
CA ALA A 42 -2.34 -7.93 2.59
C ALA A 42 -0.86 -7.66 2.94
N LEU A 43 -0.53 -7.42 4.23
CA LEU A 43 0.85 -7.32 4.70
C LEU A 43 1.63 -8.61 4.40
N ALA A 44 1.04 -9.78 4.71
CA ALA A 44 1.65 -11.06 4.40
C ALA A 44 1.92 -11.21 2.90
N GLY A 45 0.94 -10.88 2.06
CA GLY A 45 1.10 -10.94 0.60
C GLY A 45 2.16 -9.98 0.06
N TYR A 46 2.15 -8.74 0.53
CA TYR A 46 3.15 -7.76 0.13
C TYR A 46 4.57 -8.20 0.49
N HIS A 47 4.79 -8.66 1.73
CA HIS A 47 6.13 -9.00 2.20
C HIS A 47 6.63 -10.34 1.67
N ALA A 48 5.72 -11.30 1.43
CA ALA A 48 6.08 -12.53 0.70
C ALA A 48 6.54 -12.20 -0.72
N ALA A 49 5.80 -11.38 -1.45
CA ALA A 49 6.19 -10.92 -2.79
C ALA A 49 7.49 -10.08 -2.73
N THR A 50 7.64 -9.20 -1.72
CA THR A 50 8.88 -8.42 -1.50
C THR A 50 10.08 -9.35 -1.37
N PHE A 51 9.98 -10.36 -0.52
CA PHE A 51 11.08 -11.30 -0.28
C PHE A 51 11.46 -12.04 -1.56
N VAL A 52 10.48 -12.61 -2.26
CA VAL A 52 10.71 -13.38 -3.50
C VAL A 52 11.30 -12.51 -4.60
N VAL A 53 10.71 -11.34 -4.88
CA VAL A 53 11.17 -10.43 -5.94
C VAL A 53 12.57 -9.89 -5.61
N THR A 54 12.80 -9.50 -4.36
CA THR A 54 14.11 -8.97 -3.94
C THR A 54 15.20 -10.04 -4.06
N ALA A 55 14.94 -11.27 -3.60
CA ALA A 55 15.88 -12.37 -3.74
C ALA A 55 16.14 -12.69 -5.22
N ALA A 56 15.12 -12.75 -6.05
CA ALA A 56 15.26 -13.01 -7.48
C ALA A 56 16.14 -11.96 -8.18
N ILE A 57 15.93 -10.68 -7.88
CA ILE A 57 16.74 -9.58 -8.43
C ILE A 57 18.18 -9.66 -7.90
N GLY A 58 18.36 -9.92 -6.61
CA GLY A 58 19.69 -10.05 -5.99
C GLY A 58 20.52 -11.23 -6.53
N LEU A 59 19.85 -12.30 -6.96
CA LEU A 59 20.46 -13.44 -7.65
C LEU A 59 20.72 -13.18 -9.14
N GLY A 60 20.43 -11.98 -9.63
CA GLY A 60 20.61 -11.63 -11.05
C GLY A 60 19.47 -12.12 -11.96
N LEU A 61 18.46 -12.77 -11.40
CA LEU A 61 17.33 -13.24 -12.19
C LEU A 61 16.49 -12.03 -12.67
N GLY A 62 16.47 -11.82 -13.95
CA GLY A 62 15.66 -10.74 -14.56
C GLY A 62 16.36 -9.39 -14.68
N ALA A 63 17.65 -9.26 -14.37
CA ALA A 63 18.38 -8.00 -14.53
C ALA A 63 18.23 -7.40 -15.93
N THR A 64 18.29 -8.22 -16.98
CA THR A 64 18.10 -7.80 -18.36
C THR A 64 16.69 -7.28 -18.64
N VAL A 65 15.67 -7.91 -18.04
CA VAL A 65 14.26 -7.50 -18.19
C VAL A 65 14.00 -6.18 -17.46
N LEU A 66 14.53 -6.02 -16.25
CA LEU A 66 14.34 -4.83 -15.43
C LEU A 66 15.01 -3.58 -16.03
N MET A 67 16.09 -3.77 -16.78
CA MET A 67 16.79 -2.68 -17.47
C MET A 67 16.17 -2.33 -18.83
N HIS A 68 15.20 -3.12 -19.31
CA HIS A 68 14.57 -2.84 -20.60
C HIS A 68 13.55 -1.70 -20.47
N PRO A 69 13.67 -0.61 -21.29
CA PRO A 69 12.76 0.54 -21.17
C PRO A 69 11.28 0.18 -21.25
N ALA A 70 10.91 -0.76 -22.12
CA ALA A 70 9.52 -1.23 -22.25
C ALA A 70 8.99 -1.85 -20.94
N PHE A 71 9.83 -2.51 -20.14
CA PHE A 71 9.42 -3.07 -18.85
C PHE A 71 8.98 -1.96 -17.88
N VAL A 72 9.77 -0.88 -17.79
CA VAL A 72 9.46 0.28 -16.93
C VAL A 72 8.13 0.92 -17.37
N VAL A 73 7.93 1.10 -18.69
CA VAL A 73 6.69 1.67 -19.24
C VAL A 73 5.48 0.79 -18.90
N VAL A 74 5.56 -0.51 -19.17
CA VAL A 74 4.45 -1.45 -18.88
C VAL A 74 4.16 -1.51 -17.38
N LEU A 75 5.19 -1.56 -16.54
CA LEU A 75 5.04 -1.61 -15.09
C LEU A 75 4.42 -0.31 -14.56
N SER A 76 4.85 0.85 -15.04
CA SER A 76 4.30 2.15 -14.67
C SER A 76 2.83 2.28 -15.10
N ALA A 77 2.47 1.85 -16.30
CA ALA A 77 1.10 1.86 -16.78
C ALA A 77 0.20 0.94 -15.95
N ALA A 78 0.58 -0.33 -15.79
CA ALA A 78 -0.18 -1.31 -15.02
C ALA A 78 -0.29 -0.91 -13.55
N GLY A 79 0.81 -0.42 -12.96
CA GLY A 79 0.85 0.06 -11.59
C GLY A 79 -0.04 1.27 -11.36
N SER A 80 0.01 2.27 -12.25
CA SER A 80 -0.85 3.45 -12.18
C SER A 80 -2.33 3.08 -12.24
N LEU A 81 -2.71 2.21 -13.19
CA LEU A 81 -4.09 1.73 -13.32
C LEU A 81 -4.55 0.98 -12.07
N TYR A 82 -3.68 0.13 -11.50
CA TYR A 82 -4.01 -0.60 -10.28
C TYR A 82 -4.18 0.34 -9.06
N VAL A 83 -3.30 1.32 -8.91
CA VAL A 83 -3.40 2.30 -7.81
C VAL A 83 -4.63 3.21 -7.98
N LEU A 84 -4.99 3.60 -9.21
CA LEU A 84 -6.24 4.30 -9.50
C LEU A 84 -7.47 3.47 -9.14
N TRP A 85 -7.45 2.18 -9.49
CA TRP A 85 -8.51 1.26 -9.09
C TRP A 85 -8.64 1.14 -7.57
N LEU A 86 -7.53 1.07 -6.83
CA LEU A 86 -7.54 1.12 -5.38
C LEU A 86 -8.14 2.45 -4.87
N ALA A 87 -7.72 3.59 -5.40
CA ALA A 87 -8.27 4.90 -5.04
C ALA A 87 -9.79 4.95 -5.24
N PHE A 88 -10.27 4.43 -6.37
CA PHE A 88 -11.69 4.34 -6.66
C PHE A 88 -12.45 3.48 -5.64
N THR A 89 -11.87 2.36 -5.19
CA THR A 89 -12.49 1.51 -4.16
C THR A 89 -12.63 2.23 -2.83
N PHE A 90 -11.66 3.06 -2.44
CA PHE A 90 -11.75 3.90 -1.23
C PHE A 90 -12.82 4.98 -1.37
N ILE A 91 -12.89 5.68 -2.52
CA ILE A 91 -13.96 6.65 -2.81
C ILE A 91 -15.35 6.00 -2.72
N ARG A 92 -15.50 4.81 -3.31
CA ARG A 92 -16.76 4.08 -3.28
C ARG A 92 -17.15 3.70 -1.85
N SER A 93 -16.21 3.28 -1.03
CA SER A 93 -16.44 2.97 0.38
C SER A 93 -16.84 4.21 1.18
N ALA A 94 -16.18 5.35 0.95
CA ALA A 94 -16.54 6.63 1.58
C ALA A 94 -17.95 7.07 1.23
N ARG A 95 -18.34 6.98 -0.04
CA ARG A 95 -19.69 7.32 -0.52
C ARG A 95 -20.77 6.39 0.04
N SER A 96 -20.49 5.11 0.18
CA SER A 96 -21.41 4.13 0.76
C SER A 96 -21.72 4.48 2.22
N ARG A 97 -20.70 4.81 3.02
CA ARG A 97 -20.89 5.25 4.42
C ARG A 97 -21.71 6.54 4.52
N ALA A 98 -21.43 7.51 3.64
CA ALA A 98 -22.19 8.76 3.59
C ALA A 98 -23.68 8.53 3.34
N ARG A 99 -24.01 7.63 2.42
CA ARG A 99 -25.42 7.28 2.13
C ARG A 99 -26.09 6.58 3.29
N SER A 100 -25.41 5.62 3.94
CA SER A 100 -25.96 4.92 5.11
C SER A 100 -26.21 5.88 6.27
N ALA A 101 -25.30 6.82 6.53
CA ALA A 101 -25.49 7.86 7.54
C ALA A 101 -26.68 8.78 7.25
N SER A 102 -26.82 9.20 6.00
CA SER A 102 -27.98 10.04 5.57
C SER A 102 -29.29 9.28 5.69
N GLN A 103 -29.34 7.99 5.41
CA GLN A 103 -30.51 7.15 5.56
C GLN A 103 -30.94 6.98 7.03
N VAL A 104 -29.97 6.72 7.91
CA VAL A 104 -30.22 6.62 9.36
C VAL A 104 -30.72 7.95 9.91
N ALA A 105 -30.15 9.09 9.50
CA ALA A 105 -30.60 10.41 9.91
C ALA A 105 -32.04 10.73 9.41
N ALA A 106 -32.35 10.34 8.17
CA ALA A 106 -33.68 10.52 7.60
C ALA A 106 -34.73 9.65 8.32
N GLN A 107 -34.39 8.39 8.63
CA GLN A 107 -35.27 7.49 9.38
C GLN A 107 -35.50 7.98 10.82
N SER A 108 -34.46 8.50 11.49
CA SER A 108 -34.62 9.08 12.82
C SER A 108 -35.51 10.32 12.84
N ALA A 109 -35.53 11.13 11.77
CA ALA A 109 -36.36 12.28 11.62
C ALA A 109 -37.85 11.91 11.37
N THR A 110 -38.08 10.83 10.61
CA THR A 110 -39.46 10.34 10.34
C THR A 110 -40.05 9.57 11.52
N THR A 111 -39.23 8.83 12.29
CA THR A 111 -39.72 8.09 13.48
C THR A 111 -40.12 9.01 14.63
N SER A 112 -39.67 10.26 14.64
CA SER A 112 -40.14 11.27 15.58
C SER A 112 -41.57 11.82 15.25
N ALA A 113 -42.07 11.51 14.06
CA ALA A 113 -43.38 12.00 13.58
C ALA A 113 -44.47 10.92 13.53
N GLU A 114 -44.12 9.63 13.59
CA GLU A 114 -45.10 8.55 13.42
C GLU A 114 -44.75 7.34 14.29
N SER A 115 -45.60 7.10 15.28
CA SER A 115 -45.53 5.93 16.15
C SER A 115 -45.93 4.66 15.39
N ALA A 116 -45.07 3.64 15.49
CA ALA A 116 -45.37 2.25 15.25
C ALA A 116 -45.81 1.82 13.84
N GLU A 117 -44.85 1.44 13.02
CA GLU A 117 -45.04 0.29 12.12
C GLU A 117 -43.67 -0.36 11.74
N SER A 118 -43.73 -1.65 11.54
CA SER A 118 -42.67 -2.65 11.36
C SER A 118 -41.37 -2.20 10.66
N PRO A 119 -40.18 -2.64 11.14
CA PRO A 119 -38.92 -2.29 10.49
C PRO A 119 -38.82 -2.95 9.11
N ALA A 120 -38.71 -2.11 8.09
CA ALA A 120 -38.39 -2.55 6.74
C ALA A 120 -37.02 -3.29 6.73
N PRO A 121 -36.84 -4.38 5.92
CA PRO A 121 -35.62 -5.14 5.90
C PRO A 121 -34.47 -4.24 5.48
N ALA A 122 -33.44 -4.16 6.33
CA ALA A 122 -32.21 -3.47 6.01
C ALA A 122 -31.58 -4.06 4.74
N LEU A 123 -31.36 -3.23 3.74
CA LEU A 123 -30.63 -3.62 2.54
C LEU A 123 -29.26 -4.20 2.95
N PRO A 124 -28.85 -5.36 2.40
CA PRO A 124 -27.57 -5.96 2.73
C PRO A 124 -26.44 -4.96 2.43
N PRO A 125 -25.47 -4.80 3.33
CA PRO A 125 -24.34 -3.92 3.10
C PRO A 125 -23.64 -4.33 1.79
N ALA A 126 -23.31 -3.34 0.95
CA ALA A 126 -22.59 -3.57 -0.29
C ALA A 126 -21.35 -4.46 0.01
N PRO A 127 -21.05 -5.47 -0.81
CA PRO A 127 -20.00 -6.42 -0.52
C PRO A 127 -18.68 -5.66 -0.29
N ALA A 128 -18.22 -5.66 0.96
CA ALA A 128 -16.95 -5.06 1.33
C ALA A 128 -15.87 -5.83 0.58
N GLN A 129 -15.21 -5.17 -0.34
CA GLN A 129 -14.15 -5.77 -1.15
C GLN A 129 -13.12 -6.41 -0.22
N LYS A 130 -12.93 -7.71 -0.34
CA LYS A 130 -12.01 -8.47 0.51
C LYS A 130 -10.58 -8.06 0.17
N ILE A 131 -9.98 -7.23 1.04
CA ILE A 131 -8.55 -6.96 0.99
C ILE A 131 -7.86 -8.22 1.53
N GLY A 132 -7.15 -8.91 0.65
CA GLY A 132 -6.52 -10.19 0.96
C GLY A 132 -5.04 -10.20 0.60
N PHE A 133 -4.42 -11.36 0.71
CA PHE A 133 -3.03 -11.64 0.37
C PHE A 133 -2.66 -11.08 -1.02
N TRP A 134 -3.43 -11.41 -2.03
CA TRP A 134 -3.16 -10.99 -3.41
C TRP A 134 -3.24 -9.47 -3.62
N SER A 135 -4.09 -8.77 -2.87
CA SER A 135 -4.12 -7.30 -2.94
C SER A 135 -2.77 -6.70 -2.53
N GLY A 136 -2.17 -7.21 -1.46
CA GLY A 136 -0.84 -6.78 -1.03
C GLY A 136 0.27 -7.17 -2.01
N ALA A 137 0.25 -8.41 -2.50
CA ALA A 137 1.23 -8.88 -3.47
C ALA A 137 1.20 -8.03 -4.76
N LEU A 138 0.00 -7.72 -5.29
CA LEU A 138 -0.15 -6.88 -6.48
C LEU A 138 0.33 -5.45 -6.25
N VAL A 139 0.11 -4.87 -5.06
CA VAL A 139 0.65 -3.54 -4.74
C VAL A 139 2.17 -3.51 -4.85
N LEU A 140 2.88 -4.58 -4.44
CA LEU A 140 4.32 -4.67 -4.66
C LEU A 140 4.67 -4.89 -6.13
N LEU A 141 4.08 -5.93 -6.75
CA LEU A 141 4.44 -6.37 -8.10
C LEU A 141 4.23 -5.26 -9.15
N LEU A 142 3.26 -4.39 -8.92
CA LEU A 142 2.95 -3.25 -9.78
C LEU A 142 3.56 -1.92 -9.31
N ASN A 143 4.50 -1.96 -8.35
CA ASN A 143 5.13 -0.77 -7.80
C ASN A 143 6.53 -0.52 -8.40
N PRO A 144 6.69 0.38 -9.39
CA PRO A 144 7.99 0.65 -10.01
C PRO A 144 9.02 1.18 -9.01
N LYS A 145 8.59 1.92 -7.97
CA LYS A 145 9.49 2.41 -6.90
C LYS A 145 10.19 1.26 -6.19
N ALA A 146 9.51 0.13 -5.97
CA ALA A 146 10.09 -1.01 -5.28
C ALA A 146 11.25 -1.62 -6.08
N TYR A 147 11.06 -1.81 -7.37
CA TYR A 147 12.11 -2.36 -8.24
C TYR A 147 13.34 -1.46 -8.31
N TYR A 148 13.12 -0.14 -8.45
CA TYR A 148 14.22 0.82 -8.44
C TYR A 148 15.03 0.75 -7.14
N ILE A 149 14.35 0.74 -5.98
CA ILE A 149 15.01 0.64 -4.67
C ILE A 149 15.81 -0.64 -4.56
N ILE A 150 15.24 -1.78 -4.98
CA ILE A 150 15.89 -3.10 -4.89
C ILE A 150 17.16 -3.12 -5.75
N VAL A 151 17.10 -2.63 -6.99
CA VAL A 151 18.26 -2.60 -7.88
C VAL A 151 19.35 -1.72 -7.31
N VAL A 152 19.05 -0.50 -6.88
CA VAL A 152 20.03 0.42 -6.29
C VAL A 152 20.61 -0.15 -4.99
N MET A 153 19.78 -0.75 -4.15
CA MET A 153 20.21 -1.40 -2.91
C MET A 153 21.26 -2.49 -3.18
N PHE A 154 21.00 -3.40 -4.12
CA PHE A 154 21.99 -4.44 -4.45
C PHE A 154 23.23 -3.87 -5.12
N ALA A 155 23.10 -2.87 -5.99
CA ALA A 155 24.25 -2.20 -6.61
C ALA A 155 25.18 -1.55 -5.56
N GLN A 156 24.63 -1.06 -4.46
CA GLN A 156 25.41 -0.39 -3.40
C GLN A 156 25.97 -1.34 -2.35
N PHE A 157 25.23 -2.38 -1.99
CA PHE A 157 25.51 -3.18 -0.79
C PHE A 157 25.91 -4.63 -1.07
N LEU A 158 25.64 -5.16 -2.28
CA LEU A 158 26.10 -6.48 -2.66
C LEU A 158 27.52 -6.40 -3.24
N ARG A 159 28.50 -6.92 -2.50
CA ARG A 159 29.92 -6.97 -2.94
C ARG A 159 30.24 -8.34 -3.49
N PRO A 160 30.68 -8.46 -4.77
CA PRO A 160 31.00 -9.76 -5.38
C PRO A 160 32.15 -10.50 -4.73
N GLU A 161 33.05 -9.76 -4.07
CA GLU A 161 34.35 -10.27 -3.59
C GLU A 161 34.26 -11.17 -2.34
N SER A 162 33.09 -11.26 -1.70
CA SER A 162 32.97 -11.94 -0.40
C SER A 162 32.62 -13.45 -0.47
N GLY A 163 32.69 -14.11 -1.61
CA GLY A 163 32.49 -15.57 -1.73
C GLY A 163 31.15 -16.15 -1.26
N SER A 164 30.31 -15.37 -0.65
CA SER A 164 29.04 -15.76 -0.03
C SER A 164 27.81 -15.15 -0.75
N GLY A 165 27.81 -15.18 -2.08
CA GLY A 165 26.80 -14.50 -2.89
C GLY A 165 25.35 -14.75 -2.46
N LEU A 166 24.96 -16.01 -2.29
CA LEU A 166 23.60 -16.38 -1.87
C LEU A 166 23.29 -15.91 -0.45
N ALA A 167 24.18 -16.13 0.50
CA ALA A 167 23.96 -15.72 1.89
C ALA A 167 23.88 -14.19 2.04
N ALA A 168 24.69 -13.44 1.30
CA ALA A 168 24.63 -11.99 1.28
C ALA A 168 23.32 -11.48 0.66
N VAL A 169 22.88 -12.06 -0.45
CA VAL A 169 21.60 -11.75 -1.09
C VAL A 169 20.45 -12.00 -0.13
N LEU A 170 20.38 -13.17 0.50
CA LEU A 170 19.30 -13.51 1.43
C LEU A 170 19.30 -12.61 2.67
N LEU A 171 20.48 -12.26 3.20
CA LEU A 171 20.59 -11.37 4.35
C LEU A 171 20.09 -9.94 4.01
N ILE A 172 20.53 -9.37 2.88
CA ILE A 172 20.08 -8.05 2.43
C ILE A 172 18.57 -8.08 2.16
N THR A 173 18.06 -9.13 1.52
CA THR A 173 16.62 -9.34 1.26
C THR A 173 15.82 -9.39 2.56
N ALA A 174 16.31 -10.13 3.57
CA ALA A 174 15.63 -10.23 4.86
C ALA A 174 15.61 -8.87 5.59
N ILE A 175 16.72 -8.14 5.61
CA ILE A 175 16.81 -6.81 6.21
C ILE A 175 15.84 -5.84 5.51
N PHE A 176 15.84 -5.82 4.19
CA PHE A 176 14.93 -4.97 3.39
C PHE A 176 13.47 -5.30 3.69
N THR A 177 13.11 -6.58 3.65
CA THR A 177 11.74 -7.04 3.90
C THR A 177 11.28 -6.69 5.32
N LEU A 178 12.14 -6.90 6.32
CA LEU A 178 11.83 -6.58 7.71
C LEU A 178 11.69 -5.06 7.94
N ASN A 179 12.61 -4.26 7.40
CA ASN A 179 12.54 -2.80 7.47
C ASN A 179 11.23 -2.26 6.83
N ASN A 180 10.84 -2.81 5.67
CA ASN A 180 9.58 -2.49 5.01
C ASN A 180 8.37 -2.91 5.85
N LEU A 181 8.40 -4.09 6.48
CA LEU A 181 7.33 -4.55 7.35
C LEU A 181 7.12 -3.59 8.52
N ILE A 182 8.20 -3.16 9.17
CA ILE A 182 8.14 -2.20 10.27
C ILE A 182 7.53 -0.88 9.79
N ALA A 183 8.00 -0.35 8.66
CA ALA A 183 7.46 0.87 8.07
C ALA A 183 5.94 0.74 7.80
N PHE A 184 5.52 -0.36 7.21
CA PHE A 184 4.10 -0.56 6.86
C PHE A 184 3.21 -0.80 8.08
N LEU A 185 3.71 -1.41 9.13
CA LEU A 185 3.01 -1.49 10.41
C LEU A 185 2.82 -0.09 11.01
N ILE A 186 3.84 0.77 10.95
CA ILE A 186 3.76 2.17 11.41
C ILE A 186 2.74 2.95 10.57
N TRP A 187 2.76 2.82 9.24
CA TRP A 187 1.78 3.47 8.37
C TRP A 187 0.35 2.97 8.63
N THR A 188 0.17 1.67 8.85
CA THR A 188 -1.12 1.07 9.19
C THR A 188 -1.65 1.59 10.54
N ALA A 189 -0.76 1.64 11.55
CA ALA A 189 -1.09 2.17 12.87
C ALA A 189 -1.39 3.68 12.81
N GLY A 190 -0.59 4.45 12.05
CA GLY A 190 -0.80 5.87 11.81
C GLY A 190 -2.15 6.17 11.17
N GLY A 191 -2.55 5.38 10.17
CA GLY A 191 -3.88 5.46 9.58
C GLY A 191 -4.99 5.24 10.62
N ARG A 192 -4.85 4.24 11.47
CA ARG A 192 -5.78 3.99 12.58
C ARG A 192 -5.80 5.13 13.59
N MET A 193 -4.65 5.69 13.92
CA MET A 193 -4.54 6.81 14.86
C MET A 193 -5.26 8.05 14.34
N LEU A 194 -5.12 8.36 13.05
CA LEU A 194 -5.84 9.46 12.42
C LEU A 194 -7.36 9.34 12.63
N THR A 195 -7.93 8.15 12.38
CA THR A 195 -9.37 7.95 12.59
C THR A 195 -9.80 7.94 14.05
N ALA A 196 -8.90 7.59 14.96
CA ALA A 196 -9.18 7.66 16.41
C ALA A 196 -9.16 9.09 16.94
N LEU A 197 -8.30 9.95 16.39
CA LEU A 197 -8.20 11.36 16.76
C LEU A 197 -9.36 12.18 16.16
N PHE A 198 -9.74 11.89 14.94
CA PHE A 198 -10.80 12.57 14.22
C PHE A 198 -12.08 11.72 14.28
N ARG A 199 -12.79 11.78 15.41
CA ARG A 199 -14.04 11.05 15.63
C ARG A 199 -15.22 11.83 15.01
N GLY A 200 -15.97 11.18 14.13
CA GLY A 200 -17.16 11.73 13.48
C GLY A 200 -17.25 11.28 12.03
N GLU A 201 -18.46 11.07 11.54
CA GLU A 201 -18.71 10.57 10.18
C GLU A 201 -18.10 11.47 9.10
N ARG A 202 -18.22 12.79 9.25
CA ARG A 202 -17.65 13.77 8.31
C ARG A 202 -16.12 13.73 8.30
N ALA A 203 -15.50 13.57 9.49
CA ALA A 203 -14.05 13.47 9.60
C ALA A 203 -13.52 12.16 9.00
N GLN A 204 -14.22 11.05 9.20
CA GLN A 204 -13.88 9.77 8.57
C GLN A 204 -14.02 9.82 7.05
N GLN A 205 -15.07 10.46 6.53
CA GLN A 205 -15.21 10.70 5.09
C GLN A 205 -14.06 11.55 4.54
N PHE A 206 -13.67 12.60 5.25
CA PHE A 206 -12.54 13.44 4.86
C PHE A 206 -11.24 12.63 4.79
N ILE A 207 -10.98 11.77 5.78
CA ILE A 207 -9.81 10.89 5.80
C ILE A 207 -9.83 9.90 4.62
N ASP A 208 -10.97 9.27 4.33
CA ASP A 208 -11.09 8.35 3.19
C ASP A 208 -10.83 9.08 1.85
N TYR A 209 -11.35 10.30 1.69
CA TYR A 209 -11.06 11.12 0.50
C TYR A 209 -9.62 11.58 0.44
N LEU A 210 -9.00 11.91 1.58
CA LEU A 210 -7.59 12.27 1.65
C LEU A 210 -6.70 11.11 1.17
N PHE A 211 -6.95 9.89 1.64
CA PHE A 211 -6.24 8.71 1.16
C PHE A 211 -6.49 8.42 -0.32
N ALA A 212 -7.72 8.56 -0.78
CA ALA A 212 -8.03 8.41 -2.20
C ALA A 212 -7.29 9.45 -3.06
N ALA A 213 -7.28 10.71 -2.64
CA ALA A 213 -6.54 11.79 -3.32
C ALA A 213 -5.03 11.53 -3.34
N THR A 214 -4.47 11.04 -2.23
CA THR A 214 -3.04 10.65 -2.16
C THR A 214 -2.73 9.49 -3.12
N LEU A 215 -3.59 8.46 -3.18
CA LEU A 215 -3.43 7.36 -4.13
C LEU A 215 -3.53 7.84 -5.58
N ILE A 216 -4.45 8.75 -5.89
CA ILE A 216 -4.55 9.37 -7.23
C ILE A 216 -3.26 10.13 -7.56
N GLY A 217 -2.77 10.95 -6.64
CA GLY A 217 -1.51 11.67 -6.82
C GLY A 217 -0.33 10.73 -7.08
N VAL A 218 -0.25 9.62 -6.33
CA VAL A 218 0.76 8.58 -6.54
C VAL A 218 0.60 7.91 -7.90
N ALA A 219 -0.63 7.59 -8.32
CA ALA A 219 -0.88 6.99 -9.63
C ALA A 219 -0.47 7.93 -10.78
N ILE A 220 -0.76 9.22 -10.65
CA ILE A 220 -0.32 10.24 -11.62
C ILE A 220 1.22 10.28 -11.66
N TRP A 221 1.87 10.35 -10.50
CA TRP A 221 3.33 10.32 -10.41
C TRP A 221 3.94 9.08 -11.08
N MET A 222 3.35 7.90 -10.86
CA MET A 222 3.78 6.65 -11.50
C MET A 222 3.57 6.65 -13.02
N ALA A 223 2.61 7.44 -13.52
CA ALA A 223 2.32 7.56 -14.94
C ALA A 223 3.24 8.56 -15.67
N LEU A 224 3.96 9.45 -14.97
CA LEU A 224 4.81 10.46 -15.60
C LEU A 224 5.83 9.90 -16.62
N PRO A 225 6.49 8.76 -16.38
CA PRO A 225 7.39 8.14 -17.36
C PRO A 225 6.73 7.79 -18.69
N LEU A 226 5.40 7.55 -18.72
CA LEU A 226 4.65 7.25 -19.94
C LEU A 226 4.59 8.46 -20.89
N PHE A 227 4.78 9.66 -20.35
CA PHE A 227 4.74 10.93 -21.08
C PHE A 227 6.13 11.54 -21.28
N GLY A 228 7.20 10.80 -20.95
CA GLY A 228 8.57 11.30 -21.03
C GLY A 228 8.91 12.34 -19.97
N LEU A 229 8.17 12.39 -18.87
CA LEU A 229 8.30 13.37 -17.79
C LEU A 229 8.93 12.76 -16.52
N GLY A 230 9.68 11.67 -16.66
CA GLY A 230 10.29 10.94 -15.54
C GLY A 230 11.81 10.93 -15.58
#